data_f578e9390680a1555402c0155e5a96e3
#
_entry.id   f578e9390680a1555402c0155e5a96e3
#
_cell.length_a   1.000
_cell.length_b   1.000
_cell.length_c   1.000
_cell.angle_alpha   90.00
_cell.angle_beta   90.00
_cell.angle_gamma   90.00
#
_symmetry.space_group_name_H-M   'P 1'
#
loop_
_entity.id
_entity.type
_entity.pdbx_description
1 polymer ?
#
loop_
_entity_poly.entity_id
_entity_poly.type
_entity_poly.pdbx_seq_one_letter_code
_entity_poly.pdbx_strand_id
1 'polypeptide(L)'
;ENTIVFFWGDHGRGLPRAKRWLYDTGIRVPLIVRWPGQLQPGTVREDLVSLLDLAPTVLSLAGVPLPSHMQGQVFLGKGTAPARQYVFAHRDRMDEAYDRMRAVHDGRYEYIRNFFPGRPYAQHIDYMEEMPTMREMRRVHKEHFNALSPTYGKAMTEAQQIFFQPEKPPEEVYDVRNDPHEVKNLATSEAHQSELKRLR
;
A
#
# COMPACT_ATOMS: atom_id res chain seq x y z
N GLU A 1 35.83 0.37 2.12
CA GLU A 1 34.89 -0.68 2.53
C GLU A 1 34.09 -1.16 1.30
N ASN A 2 34.27 -2.41 0.92
CA ASN A 2 33.72 -2.96 -0.33
C ASN A 2 32.39 -3.71 -0.05
N THR A 3 31.39 -3.00 0.47
CA THR A 3 30.11 -3.60 0.86
C THR A 3 28.96 -2.69 0.44
N ILE A 4 27.94 -3.28 -0.20
CA ILE A 4 26.67 -2.64 -0.48
C ILE A 4 25.69 -3.07 0.62
N VAL A 5 25.00 -2.13 1.24
CA VAL A 5 23.99 -2.41 2.25
C VAL A 5 22.63 -1.95 1.73
N PHE A 6 21.66 -2.86 1.73
CA PHE A 6 20.26 -2.56 1.48
C PHE A 6 19.49 -2.68 2.80
N PHE A 7 18.69 -1.68 3.11
CA PHE A 7 17.74 -1.68 4.22
C PHE A 7 16.36 -1.36 3.67
N TRP A 8 15.40 -2.23 3.94
CA TRP A 8 14.01 -2.04 3.49
C TRP A 8 13.01 -2.64 4.48
N GLY A 9 11.75 -2.22 4.38
CA GLY A 9 10.64 -2.90 5.04
C GLY A 9 10.06 -3.98 4.14
N ASP A 10 9.54 -5.06 4.70
CA ASP A 10 8.87 -6.14 3.98
C ASP A 10 7.38 -5.84 3.74
N HIS A 11 6.78 -4.99 4.56
CA HIS A 11 5.40 -4.51 4.47
C HIS A 11 5.23 -3.19 5.22
N GLY A 12 4.09 -2.53 5.06
CA GLY A 12 3.73 -1.32 5.78
C GLY A 12 3.51 -1.55 7.28
N ARG A 13 3.15 -0.48 7.97
CA ARG A 13 3.00 -0.47 9.45
C ARG A 13 2.00 -1.53 9.92
N GLY A 14 2.24 -2.10 11.11
CA GLY A 14 1.33 -3.03 11.78
C GLY A 14 0.10 -2.33 12.38
N LEU A 15 -0.69 -1.65 11.56
CA LEU A 15 -1.90 -0.92 11.94
C LEU A 15 -3.11 -1.46 11.16
N PRO A 16 -4.34 -1.26 11.65
CA PRO A 16 -5.56 -1.84 11.06
C PRO A 16 -5.76 -1.56 9.57
N ARG A 17 -5.45 -0.34 9.09
CA ARG A 17 -5.57 0.06 7.68
C ARG A 17 -4.21 0.27 7.02
N ALA A 18 -3.21 -0.53 7.34
CA ALA A 18 -1.89 -0.46 6.75
C ALA A 18 -1.43 -1.86 6.32
N LYS A 19 -0.66 -2.59 7.14
CA LYS A 19 -0.33 -3.99 6.85
C LYS A 19 -1.58 -4.76 6.40
N ARG A 20 -1.48 -5.54 5.33
CA ARG A 20 -2.55 -6.34 4.68
C ARG A 20 -3.47 -5.57 3.73
N TRP A 21 -3.36 -4.26 3.66
CA TRP A 21 -4.16 -3.44 2.75
C TRP A 21 -3.30 -2.90 1.60
N LEU A 22 -3.94 -2.61 0.46
CA LEU A 22 -3.25 -2.12 -0.73
C LEU A 22 -3.10 -0.60 -0.77
N TYR A 23 -3.38 0.07 0.33
CA TYR A 23 -3.14 1.51 0.47
C TYR A 23 -1.64 1.83 0.61
N ASP A 24 -1.24 3.04 0.24
CA ASP A 24 0.15 3.50 0.33
C ASP A 24 0.78 3.19 1.71
N THR A 25 0.02 3.35 2.79
CA THR A 25 0.45 2.99 4.14
C THR A 25 0.74 1.51 4.35
N GLY A 26 0.19 0.63 3.52
CA GLY A 26 0.38 -0.82 3.58
C GLY A 26 1.45 -1.34 2.62
N ILE A 27 1.66 -0.66 1.49
CA ILE A 27 2.55 -1.12 0.42
C ILE A 27 3.80 -0.28 0.25
N ARG A 28 3.80 1.00 0.62
CA ARG A 28 4.97 1.87 0.58
C ARG A 28 5.86 1.63 1.77
N VAL A 29 7.05 1.11 1.52
CA VAL A 29 8.04 0.76 2.53
C VAL A 29 9.32 1.57 2.35
N PRO A 30 10.11 1.82 3.42
CA PRO A 30 11.42 2.42 3.27
C PRO A 30 12.32 1.52 2.44
N LEU A 31 13.13 2.12 1.57
CA LEU A 31 14.24 1.47 0.87
C LEU A 31 15.45 2.41 0.94
N ILE A 32 16.48 1.99 1.64
CA ILE A 32 17.74 2.76 1.80
C ILE A 32 18.87 1.91 1.27
N VAL A 33 19.71 2.51 0.42
CA VAL A 33 20.90 1.83 -0.12
C VAL A 33 22.13 2.64 0.24
N ARG A 34 23.11 1.97 0.85
CA ARG A 34 24.45 2.50 1.07
C ARG A 34 25.45 1.77 0.15
N TRP A 35 26.07 2.52 -0.76
CA TRP A 35 27.09 2.01 -1.67
C TRP A 35 28.24 3.01 -1.79
N PRO A 36 29.26 2.91 -0.90
CA PRO A 36 30.35 3.86 -0.85
C PRO A 36 31.10 3.99 -2.18
N GLY A 37 31.41 5.22 -2.58
CA GLY A 37 32.14 5.52 -3.82
C GLY A 37 31.29 5.37 -5.11
N GLN A 38 30.07 4.91 -5.03
CA GLN A 38 29.18 4.73 -6.19
C GLN A 38 27.89 5.56 -6.09
N LEU A 39 27.35 5.76 -4.89
CA LEU A 39 26.19 6.59 -4.64
C LEU A 39 26.60 7.84 -3.86
N GLN A 40 26.06 8.99 -4.30
CA GLN A 40 26.23 10.24 -3.58
C GLN A 40 25.41 10.19 -2.27
N PRO A 41 26.04 10.47 -1.10
CA PRO A 41 25.32 10.53 0.16
C PRO A 41 24.17 11.56 0.13
N GLY A 42 23.07 11.25 0.80
CA GLY A 42 21.91 12.13 0.91
C GLY A 42 21.03 12.22 -0.35
N THR A 43 21.33 11.46 -1.40
CA THR A 43 20.47 11.39 -2.60
C THR A 43 19.12 10.77 -2.25
N VAL A 44 18.05 11.44 -2.63
CA VAL A 44 16.68 10.91 -2.58
C VAL A 44 16.20 10.67 -4.00
N ARG A 45 15.63 9.50 -4.26
CA ARG A 45 15.03 9.13 -5.54
C ARG A 45 13.54 8.89 -5.35
N GLU A 46 12.75 9.37 -6.31
CA GLU A 46 11.28 9.23 -6.31
C GLU A 46 10.79 8.21 -7.35
N ASP A 47 11.70 7.44 -7.94
CA ASP A 47 11.34 6.41 -8.90
C ASP A 47 10.48 5.33 -8.24
N LEU A 48 9.56 4.79 -9.01
CA LEU A 48 8.80 3.63 -8.60
C LEU A 48 9.69 2.38 -8.60
N VAL A 49 9.88 1.80 -7.42
CA VAL A 49 10.63 0.55 -7.22
C VAL A 49 9.71 -0.47 -6.56
N SER A 50 9.65 -1.66 -7.11
CA SER A 50 8.95 -2.80 -6.50
C SER A 50 9.92 -3.65 -5.69
N LEU A 51 9.46 -4.31 -4.63
CA LEU A 51 10.31 -5.29 -3.92
C LEU A 51 10.72 -6.47 -4.81
N LEU A 52 10.00 -6.74 -5.90
CA LEU A 52 10.41 -7.68 -6.96
C LEU A 52 11.74 -7.28 -7.62
N ASP A 53 12.12 -6.00 -7.57
CA ASP A 53 13.30 -5.45 -8.22
C ASP A 53 14.59 -5.67 -7.40
N LEU A 54 14.46 -6.04 -6.12
CA LEU A 54 15.62 -6.29 -5.25
C LEU A 54 16.46 -7.47 -5.76
N ALA A 55 15.82 -8.62 -6.03
CA ALA A 55 16.55 -9.81 -6.44
C ALA A 55 17.31 -9.63 -7.77
N PRO A 56 16.71 -9.16 -8.88
CA PRO A 56 17.44 -8.93 -10.12
C PRO A 56 18.51 -7.83 -9.95
N THR A 57 18.30 -6.82 -9.12
CA THR A 57 19.32 -5.79 -8.84
C THR A 57 20.52 -6.39 -8.13
N VAL A 58 20.33 -7.21 -7.10
CA VAL A 58 21.41 -7.88 -6.38
C VAL A 58 22.20 -8.81 -7.29
N LEU A 59 21.53 -9.63 -8.11
CA LEU A 59 22.18 -10.51 -9.09
C LEU A 59 23.02 -9.71 -10.10
N SER A 60 22.46 -8.64 -10.64
CA SER A 60 23.15 -7.74 -11.58
C SER A 60 24.40 -7.13 -10.96
N LEU A 61 24.31 -6.65 -9.71
CA LEU A 61 25.44 -6.08 -8.98
C LEU A 61 26.53 -7.12 -8.68
N ALA A 62 26.15 -8.38 -8.49
CA ALA A 62 27.07 -9.50 -8.30
C ALA A 62 27.65 -10.04 -9.63
N GLY A 63 27.27 -9.50 -10.78
CA GLY A 63 27.70 -9.99 -12.09
C GLY A 63 27.10 -11.33 -12.48
N VAL A 64 25.99 -11.75 -11.85
CA VAL A 64 25.29 -13.00 -12.14
C VAL A 64 24.23 -12.76 -13.22
N PRO A 65 24.15 -13.60 -14.26
CA PRO A 65 23.12 -13.50 -15.28
C PRO A 65 21.70 -13.61 -14.68
N LEU A 66 20.80 -12.77 -15.17
CA LEU A 66 19.40 -12.76 -14.70
C LEU A 66 18.62 -13.93 -15.31
N PRO A 67 17.97 -14.77 -14.48
CA PRO A 67 17.03 -15.78 -14.97
C PRO A 67 15.88 -15.16 -15.76
N SER A 68 15.51 -15.74 -16.90
CA SER A 68 14.49 -15.20 -17.82
C SER A 68 13.07 -15.13 -17.21
N HIS A 69 12.80 -15.86 -16.15
CA HIS A 69 11.51 -15.87 -15.46
C HIS A 69 11.36 -14.75 -14.42
N MET A 70 12.40 -13.96 -14.15
CA MET A 70 12.31 -12.84 -13.21
C MET A 70 11.48 -11.70 -13.81
N GLN A 71 10.48 -11.23 -13.04
CA GLN A 71 9.59 -10.14 -13.43
C GLN A 71 10.07 -8.77 -12.94
N GLY A 72 11.00 -8.75 -11.97
CA GLY A 72 11.59 -7.52 -11.44
C GLY A 72 12.58 -6.88 -12.42
N GLN A 73 12.87 -5.61 -12.20
CA GLN A 73 13.81 -4.80 -13.00
C GLN A 73 15.02 -4.40 -12.16
N VAL A 74 16.17 -4.28 -12.81
CA VAL A 74 17.37 -3.71 -12.16
C VAL A 74 17.16 -2.20 -11.98
N PHE A 75 17.19 -1.70 -10.75
CA PHE A 75 17.03 -0.28 -10.45
C PHE A 75 18.32 0.42 -10.01
N LEU A 76 19.43 -0.29 -9.89
CA LEU A 76 20.69 0.24 -9.42
C LEU A 76 21.89 -0.39 -10.13
N GLY A 77 22.92 0.40 -10.43
CA GLY A 77 24.17 -0.06 -11.04
C GLY A 77 24.15 -0.11 -12.56
N LYS A 78 25.10 -0.84 -13.13
CA LYS A 78 25.23 -1.02 -14.59
C LYS A 78 24.08 -1.87 -15.09
N GLY A 79 23.25 -1.56 -15.90
CA GLY A 79 22.09 -2.34 -16.37
C GLY A 79 20.77 -1.93 -15.73
N THR A 80 20.77 -0.78 -15.05
CA THR A 80 19.54 -0.15 -14.59
C THR A 80 18.56 -0.01 -15.74
N ALA A 81 17.36 -0.56 -15.56
CA ALA A 81 16.26 -0.46 -16.51
C ALA A 81 15.68 0.96 -16.55
N PRO A 82 14.92 1.34 -17.59
CA PRO A 82 14.14 2.57 -17.59
C PRO A 82 13.20 2.63 -16.38
N ALA A 83 12.95 3.85 -15.89
CA ALA A 83 12.05 4.06 -14.75
C ALA A 83 10.66 3.46 -15.03
N ARG A 84 10.08 2.80 -14.02
CA ARG A 84 8.71 2.28 -14.11
C ARG A 84 7.71 3.42 -14.20
N GLN A 85 6.68 3.22 -15.00
CA GLN A 85 5.50 4.09 -15.00
C GLN A 85 4.47 3.64 -13.96
N TYR A 86 4.44 2.35 -13.61
CA TYR A 86 3.46 1.76 -12.71
C TYR A 86 4.09 0.71 -11.80
N VAL A 87 3.57 0.61 -10.58
CA VAL A 87 3.73 -0.57 -9.72
C VAL A 87 2.37 -1.18 -9.45
N PHE A 88 2.34 -2.49 -9.26
CA PHE A 88 1.12 -3.27 -9.07
C PHE A 88 1.16 -3.98 -7.72
N ALA A 89 0.02 -4.03 -7.06
CA ALA A 89 -0.14 -4.79 -5.83
C ALA A 89 -1.43 -5.61 -5.87
N HIS A 90 -1.47 -6.69 -5.09
CA HIS A 90 -2.66 -7.54 -5.02
C HIS A 90 -2.84 -8.13 -3.63
N ARG A 91 -4.09 -8.45 -3.34
CA ARG A 91 -4.50 -9.21 -2.17
C ARG A 91 -5.58 -10.19 -2.61
N ASP A 92 -5.45 -11.47 -2.26
CA ASP A 92 -6.48 -12.48 -2.46
C ASP A 92 -6.94 -13.07 -1.13
N ARG A 93 -6.01 -13.27 -0.19
CA ARG A 93 -6.29 -13.77 1.15
C ARG A 93 -5.27 -13.22 2.13
N MET A 94 -5.71 -12.89 3.33
CA MET A 94 -4.85 -12.59 4.47
C MET A 94 -5.30 -13.42 5.66
N ASP A 95 -4.42 -14.31 6.12
CA ASP A 95 -4.71 -15.27 7.19
C ASP A 95 -6.05 -15.99 6.90
N GLU A 96 -7.05 -15.90 7.77
CA GLU A 96 -8.38 -16.49 7.55
C GLU A 96 -9.30 -15.64 6.65
N ALA A 97 -9.00 -14.34 6.47
CA ALA A 97 -9.87 -13.44 5.72
C ALA A 97 -9.58 -13.50 4.20
N TYR A 98 -10.51 -14.07 3.44
CA TYR A 98 -10.47 -14.06 1.98
C TYR A 98 -11.08 -12.76 1.44
N ASP A 99 -10.32 -12.07 0.59
CA ASP A 99 -10.76 -10.89 -0.15
C ASP A 99 -9.98 -10.85 -1.47
N ARG A 100 -10.50 -10.18 -2.48
CA ARG A 100 -9.80 -10.04 -3.76
C ARG A 100 -9.73 -8.59 -4.16
N MET A 101 -8.50 -8.07 -4.18
CA MET A 101 -8.21 -6.69 -4.52
C MET A 101 -7.02 -6.63 -5.47
N ARG A 102 -7.01 -5.62 -6.35
CA ARG A 102 -5.88 -5.29 -7.23
C ARG A 102 -5.65 -3.80 -7.19
N ALA A 103 -4.39 -3.40 -7.14
CA ALA A 103 -4.02 -2.00 -7.16
C ALA A 103 -2.96 -1.71 -8.22
N VAL A 104 -2.99 -0.49 -8.74
CA VAL A 104 -1.96 0.10 -9.58
C VAL A 104 -1.67 1.50 -9.09
N HIS A 105 -0.39 1.85 -9.01
CA HIS A 105 0.10 3.15 -8.59
C HIS A 105 1.06 3.73 -9.64
N ASP A 106 0.90 5.02 -10.01
CA ASP A 106 1.70 5.70 -11.04
C ASP A 106 2.69 6.75 -10.48
N GLY A 107 2.89 6.77 -9.16
CA GLY A 107 3.71 7.77 -8.45
C GLY A 107 2.92 8.96 -7.91
N ARG A 108 1.66 9.13 -8.33
CA ARG A 108 0.74 10.15 -7.80
C ARG A 108 -0.64 9.61 -7.50
N TYR A 109 -1.21 8.84 -8.42
CA TYR A 109 -2.54 8.27 -8.25
C TYR A 109 -2.45 6.78 -7.98
N GLU A 110 -3.27 6.34 -7.05
CA GLU A 110 -3.51 4.93 -6.78
C GLU A 110 -4.94 4.57 -7.17
N TYR A 111 -5.08 3.47 -7.93
CA TYR A 111 -6.36 2.86 -8.25
C TYR A 111 -6.45 1.49 -7.61
N ILE A 112 -7.56 1.21 -6.93
CA ILE A 112 -7.85 -0.08 -6.30
C ILE A 112 -9.16 -0.63 -6.86
N ARG A 113 -9.13 -1.88 -7.34
CA ARG A 113 -10.31 -2.65 -7.71
C ARG A 113 -10.67 -3.62 -6.60
N ASN A 114 -11.88 -3.50 -6.04
CA ASN A 114 -12.46 -4.43 -5.09
C ASN A 114 -13.37 -5.42 -5.81
N PHE A 115 -13.02 -6.71 -5.85
CA PHE A 115 -13.82 -7.75 -6.51
C PHE A 115 -14.92 -8.31 -5.60
N PHE A 116 -14.82 -8.08 -4.29
CA PHE A 116 -15.84 -8.45 -3.30
C PHE A 116 -16.27 -7.22 -2.49
N PRO A 117 -17.00 -6.28 -3.11
CA PRO A 117 -17.42 -5.06 -2.43
C PRO A 117 -18.29 -5.31 -1.19
N GLY A 118 -19.09 -6.37 -1.16
CA GLY A 118 -19.88 -6.76 0.01
C GLY A 118 -19.07 -7.27 1.22
N ARG A 119 -17.73 -7.30 1.14
CA ARG A 119 -16.88 -7.57 2.30
C ARG A 119 -16.37 -6.27 2.90
N PRO A 120 -16.51 -6.03 4.20
CA PRO A 120 -16.06 -4.78 4.84
C PRO A 120 -14.53 -4.66 4.83
N TYR A 121 -14.02 -3.45 5.10
CA TYR A 121 -12.60 -3.27 5.40
C TYR A 121 -12.25 -3.85 6.78
N ALA A 122 -13.08 -3.62 7.80
CA ALA A 122 -12.87 -4.12 9.16
C ALA A 122 -13.17 -5.63 9.29
N GLN A 123 -12.54 -6.44 8.43
CA GLN A 123 -12.64 -7.90 8.49
C GLN A 123 -12.11 -8.41 9.84
N HIS A 124 -12.64 -9.54 10.31
CA HIS A 124 -12.04 -10.24 11.43
C HIS A 124 -10.78 -10.97 10.95
N ILE A 125 -9.66 -10.66 11.57
CA ILE A 125 -8.36 -11.30 11.37
C ILE A 125 -7.74 -11.44 12.75
N ASP A 126 -7.53 -12.66 13.23
CA ASP A 126 -7.07 -12.94 14.59
C ASP A 126 -5.85 -12.11 14.98
N TYR A 127 -4.83 -12.10 14.14
CA TYR A 127 -3.65 -11.29 14.37
C TYR A 127 -3.96 -9.78 14.51
N MET A 128 -4.96 -9.27 13.79
CA MET A 128 -5.34 -7.86 13.85
C MET A 128 -6.10 -7.56 15.15
N GLU A 129 -6.92 -8.51 15.62
CA GLU A 129 -7.67 -8.39 16.88
C GLU A 129 -6.76 -8.42 18.12
N GLU A 130 -5.55 -8.95 18.01
CA GLU A 130 -4.53 -8.87 19.08
C GLU A 130 -3.99 -7.44 19.27
N MET A 131 -4.12 -6.58 18.26
CA MET A 131 -3.62 -5.20 18.35
C MET A 131 -4.46 -4.35 19.29
N PRO A 132 -3.86 -3.67 20.27
CA PRO A 132 -4.60 -2.74 21.16
C PRO A 132 -5.36 -1.68 20.35
N THR A 133 -4.78 -1.18 19.28
CA THR A 133 -5.41 -0.20 18.36
C THR A 133 -6.69 -0.73 17.74
N MET A 134 -6.69 -1.98 17.27
CA MET A 134 -7.90 -2.55 16.64
C MET A 134 -9.00 -2.79 17.68
N ARG A 135 -8.64 -3.30 18.86
CA ARG A 135 -9.59 -3.47 19.97
C ARG A 135 -10.24 -2.14 20.38
N GLU A 136 -9.43 -1.08 20.49
CA GLU A 136 -9.92 0.26 20.79
C GLU A 136 -10.83 0.79 19.67
N MET A 137 -10.46 0.63 18.40
CA MET A 137 -11.31 1.02 17.27
C MET A 137 -12.67 0.30 17.31
N ARG A 138 -12.70 -1.00 17.62
CA ARG A 138 -13.98 -1.74 17.77
C ARG A 138 -14.79 -1.25 18.95
N ARG A 139 -14.13 -0.90 20.08
CA ARG A 139 -14.82 -0.31 21.23
C ARG A 139 -15.45 1.02 20.86
N VAL A 140 -14.70 1.91 20.22
CA VAL A 140 -15.18 3.23 19.75
C VAL A 140 -16.29 3.08 18.73
N HIS A 141 -16.20 2.10 17.81
CA HIS A 141 -17.27 1.81 16.85
C HIS A 141 -18.59 1.41 17.55
N LYS A 142 -18.52 0.55 18.57
CA LYS A 142 -19.72 0.18 19.36
C LYS A 142 -20.34 1.40 20.05
N GLU A 143 -19.52 2.27 20.63
CA GLU A 143 -20.02 3.51 21.27
C GLU A 143 -20.64 4.48 20.27
N HIS A 144 -20.04 4.62 19.07
CA HIS A 144 -20.52 5.51 18.02
C HIS A 144 -21.96 5.15 17.60
N PHE A 145 -22.28 3.86 17.51
CA PHE A 145 -23.60 3.35 17.09
C PHE A 145 -24.50 2.95 18.27
N ASN A 146 -24.08 3.13 19.52
CA ASN A 146 -24.93 2.88 20.67
C ASN A 146 -25.74 4.13 21.03
N ALA A 147 -27.04 4.11 20.79
CA ALA A 147 -27.94 5.23 21.07
C ALA A 147 -27.98 5.65 22.56
N LEU A 148 -27.56 4.78 23.48
CA LEU A 148 -27.44 5.06 24.91
C LEU A 148 -26.09 5.66 25.30
N SER A 149 -25.13 5.71 24.40
CA SER A 149 -23.81 6.28 24.66
C SER A 149 -23.85 7.81 24.63
N PRO A 150 -23.20 8.50 25.59
CA PRO A 150 -23.02 9.96 25.54
C PRO A 150 -22.25 10.43 24.28
N THR A 151 -21.53 9.52 23.63
CA THR A 151 -20.73 9.77 22.42
C THR A 151 -21.41 9.25 21.15
N TYR A 152 -22.71 8.94 21.20
CA TYR A 152 -23.48 8.49 20.03
C TYR A 152 -23.31 9.45 18.84
N GLY A 153 -22.94 8.91 17.68
CA GLY A 153 -22.70 9.66 16.46
C GLY A 153 -21.44 10.55 16.46
N LYS A 154 -20.66 10.59 17.55
CA LYS A 154 -19.50 11.49 17.70
C LYS A 154 -18.18 10.80 18.07
N ALA A 155 -18.22 9.51 18.39
CA ALA A 155 -17.05 8.78 18.86
C ALA A 155 -16.02 8.50 17.76
N MET A 156 -16.40 8.53 16.47
CA MET A 156 -15.53 8.17 15.35
C MET A 156 -15.24 9.35 14.43
N THR A 157 -14.00 9.41 13.93
CA THR A 157 -13.62 10.26 12.81
C THR A 157 -14.20 9.70 11.49
N GLU A 158 -14.24 10.52 10.44
CA GLU A 158 -14.68 10.11 9.10
C GLU A 158 -13.84 8.91 8.57
N ALA A 159 -12.53 8.96 8.71
CA ALA A 159 -11.65 7.86 8.30
C ALA A 159 -11.93 6.55 9.03
N GLN A 160 -12.25 6.61 10.33
CA GLN A 160 -12.66 5.44 11.10
C GLN A 160 -14.01 4.90 10.65
N GLN A 161 -14.97 5.78 10.34
CA GLN A 161 -16.28 5.38 9.83
C GLN A 161 -16.16 4.67 8.48
N ILE A 162 -15.32 5.18 7.56
CA ILE A 162 -15.04 4.52 6.27
C ILE A 162 -14.52 3.09 6.51
N PHE A 163 -13.58 2.91 7.44
CA PHE A 163 -13.01 1.59 7.74
C PHE A 163 -14.05 0.58 8.26
N PHE A 164 -15.08 1.04 8.94
CA PHE A 164 -16.14 0.18 9.49
C PHE A 164 -17.40 0.11 8.61
N GLN A 165 -17.37 0.65 7.39
CA GLN A 165 -18.49 0.48 6.47
C GLN A 165 -18.72 -1.02 6.16
N PRO A 166 -19.97 -1.46 6.06
CA PRO A 166 -20.30 -2.87 5.79
C PRO A 166 -19.88 -3.31 4.39
N GLU A 167 -19.72 -2.37 3.48
CA GLU A 167 -19.36 -2.61 2.08
C GLU A 167 -18.22 -1.68 1.66
N LYS A 168 -17.39 -2.16 0.73
CA LYS A 168 -16.37 -1.36 0.06
C LYS A 168 -16.89 -0.82 -1.28
N PRO A 169 -16.47 0.35 -1.75
CA PRO A 169 -16.70 0.74 -3.13
C PRO A 169 -16.05 -0.28 -4.08
N PRO A 170 -16.67 -0.60 -5.24
CA PRO A 170 -16.07 -1.52 -6.20
C PRO A 170 -14.77 -0.99 -6.80
N GLU A 171 -14.61 0.33 -6.82
CA GLU A 171 -13.42 1.01 -7.32
C GLU A 171 -13.05 2.19 -6.43
N GLU A 172 -11.75 2.38 -6.26
CA GLU A 172 -11.19 3.48 -5.49
C GLU A 172 -10.09 4.16 -6.31
N VAL A 173 -10.04 5.50 -6.26
CA VAL A 173 -8.95 6.30 -6.83
C VAL A 173 -8.54 7.33 -5.79
N TYR A 174 -7.24 7.44 -5.54
CA TYR A 174 -6.69 8.40 -4.58
C TYR A 174 -5.57 9.21 -5.22
N ASP A 175 -5.49 10.51 -4.94
CA ASP A 175 -4.33 11.36 -5.21
C ASP A 175 -3.45 11.33 -3.96
N VAL A 176 -2.50 10.40 -3.88
CA VAL A 176 -1.70 10.18 -2.67
C VAL A 176 -0.77 11.34 -2.31
N ARG A 177 -0.57 12.30 -3.22
CA ARG A 177 0.19 13.52 -2.92
C ARG A 177 -0.63 14.53 -2.13
N ASN A 178 -1.93 14.64 -2.44
CA ASN A 178 -2.84 15.58 -1.80
C ASN A 178 -3.66 14.93 -0.68
N ASP A 179 -3.84 13.62 -0.73
CA ASP A 179 -4.53 12.79 0.25
C ASP A 179 -3.65 11.59 0.65
N PRO A 180 -2.56 11.80 1.40
CA PRO A 180 -1.62 10.74 1.78
C PRO A 180 -2.21 9.69 2.73
N HIS A 181 -3.43 9.90 3.20
CA HIS A 181 -4.17 8.96 4.04
C HIS A 181 -5.27 8.22 3.29
N GLU A 182 -5.49 8.56 2.00
CA GLU A 182 -6.43 7.88 1.11
C GLU A 182 -7.84 7.79 1.71
N VAL A 183 -8.34 8.90 2.21
CA VAL A 183 -9.67 9.05 2.81
C VAL A 183 -10.70 9.46 1.75
N LYS A 184 -10.30 10.26 0.77
CA LYS A 184 -11.18 10.81 -0.25
C LYS A 184 -11.11 9.99 -1.54
N ASN A 185 -12.04 9.04 -1.69
CA ASN A 185 -12.18 8.29 -2.93
C ASN A 185 -12.65 9.18 -4.09
N LEU A 186 -11.86 9.27 -5.16
CA LEU A 186 -12.10 10.09 -6.35
C LEU A 186 -12.75 9.31 -7.50
N ALA A 187 -13.05 8.02 -7.34
CA ALA A 187 -13.57 7.16 -8.42
C ALA A 187 -14.89 7.67 -9.02
N THR A 188 -15.71 8.39 -8.26
CA THR A 188 -16.97 8.99 -8.72
C THR A 188 -16.83 10.47 -9.09
N SER A 189 -15.65 11.07 -8.96
CA SER A 189 -15.40 12.47 -9.29
C SER A 189 -15.32 12.67 -10.80
N GLU A 190 -16.15 13.53 -11.34
CA GLU A 190 -16.12 13.90 -12.78
C GLU A 190 -14.76 14.45 -13.20
N ALA A 191 -14.11 15.23 -12.33
CA ALA A 191 -12.80 15.82 -12.59
C ALA A 191 -11.65 14.79 -12.68
N HIS A 192 -11.86 13.54 -12.22
CA HIS A 192 -10.83 12.49 -12.18
C HIS A 192 -11.19 11.25 -13.03
N GLN A 193 -12.17 11.38 -13.92
CA GLN A 193 -12.56 10.26 -14.79
C GLN A 193 -11.46 9.85 -15.79
N SER A 194 -10.59 10.78 -16.18
CA SER A 194 -9.43 10.50 -17.02
C SER A 194 -8.42 9.59 -16.31
N GLU A 195 -8.12 9.88 -15.04
CA GLU A 195 -7.22 9.09 -14.19
C GLU A 195 -7.81 7.69 -13.94
N LEU A 196 -9.08 7.63 -13.54
CA LEU A 196 -9.79 6.36 -13.36
C LEU A 196 -9.73 5.49 -14.63
N LYS A 197 -10.03 6.07 -15.80
CA LYS A 197 -10.01 5.34 -17.07
C LYS A 197 -8.62 4.86 -17.47
N ARG A 198 -7.59 5.66 -17.17
CA ARG A 198 -6.19 5.35 -17.50
C ARG A 198 -5.64 4.24 -16.61
N LEU A 199 -6.02 4.21 -15.32
CA LEU A 199 -5.52 3.25 -14.33
C LEU A 199 -6.31 1.94 -14.30
N ARG A 200 -7.55 1.92 -14.80
CA ARG A 200 -8.42 0.73 -14.92
C ARG A 200 -7.90 -0.25 -15.97
#